data_0adf96c36e7436b99d8db052145b60fe
#
_entry.id   0adf96c36e7436b99d8db052145b60fe
#
_cell.length_a   1.000
_cell.length_b   1.000
_cell.length_c   1.000
_cell.angle_alpha   90.00
_cell.angle_beta   90.00
_cell.angle_gamma   90.00
#
_symmetry.space_group_name_H-M   'P 1'
#
loop_
_entity.id
_entity.type
_entity.pdbx_description
1 polymer ?
#
loop_
_entity_poly.entity_id
_entity_poly.type
_entity_poly.pdbx_seq_one_letter_code
_entity_poly.pdbx_strand_id
1 'polypeptide(L)'
;APKYSGTTFLHAGGLYQEGRHPANAGSYFGYIDEAQYVAGIVAGGTSKTGKLGFIAAKPIPQVLRNVNSFTLGAQSVNPKITTQVIFTGDWAMPVKEAEAANSLIDQGVDVITMHVDSPKVIIEICERRGIYSSGYHADQAELAPKGYLTGAEWNWPKVYTDFVKRLQAGKPFPHLLRGGIKEGIVKNSRYGPAVSAETIAKAEAAKAKFMAGEMVIYKGEL
;
A
#
# COMPACT_ATOMS: atom_id res chain seq x y z
N ALA A 1 -1.63 -29.16 3.31
CA ALA A 1 -1.69 -29.38 1.87
C ALA A 1 -1.48 -30.86 1.51
N PRO A 2 -0.43 -31.61 1.94
CA PRO A 2 -0.22 -33.00 1.50
C PRO A 2 -1.38 -33.95 1.82
N LYS A 3 -2.00 -33.80 3.01
CA LYS A 3 -3.13 -34.64 3.43
C LYS A 3 -4.38 -34.53 2.52
N TYR A 4 -4.49 -33.43 1.76
CA TYR A 4 -5.61 -33.12 0.89
C TYR A 4 -5.12 -32.87 -0.53
N SER A 5 -4.66 -33.92 -1.19
CA SER A 5 -4.01 -33.86 -2.52
C SER A 5 -4.91 -33.31 -3.64
N GLY A 6 -6.23 -33.48 -3.51
CA GLY A 6 -7.22 -32.93 -4.45
C GLY A 6 -7.58 -31.44 -4.20
N THR A 7 -6.98 -30.78 -3.20
CA THR A 7 -7.24 -29.39 -2.85
C THR A 7 -6.02 -28.53 -3.12
N THR A 8 -6.20 -27.40 -3.78
CA THR A 8 -5.15 -26.38 -3.96
C THR A 8 -5.18 -25.37 -2.82
N PHE A 9 -4.02 -25.09 -2.24
CA PHE A 9 -3.84 -24.13 -1.16
C PHE A 9 -3.03 -22.95 -1.64
N LEU A 10 -3.54 -21.72 -1.47
CA LEU A 10 -2.87 -20.50 -1.86
C LEU A 10 -2.73 -19.58 -0.64
N HIS A 11 -1.50 -19.18 -0.32
CA HIS A 11 -1.17 -18.37 0.85
C HIS A 11 -0.81 -16.95 0.42
N ALA A 12 -1.58 -15.97 0.92
CA ALA A 12 -1.25 -14.55 0.74
C ALA A 12 0.01 -14.19 1.55
N GLY A 13 0.99 -13.57 0.90
CA GLY A 13 2.24 -13.18 1.56
C GLY A 13 3.23 -14.33 1.80
N GLY A 14 2.89 -15.57 1.41
CA GLY A 14 3.79 -16.70 1.54
C GLY A 14 4.96 -16.63 0.54
N LEU A 15 6.02 -17.36 0.87
CA LEU A 15 7.21 -17.52 0.03
C LEU A 15 7.33 -18.99 -0.38
N TYR A 16 6.59 -19.39 -1.42
CA TYR A 16 6.69 -20.76 -1.95
C TYR A 16 8.10 -21.03 -2.45
N GLN A 17 8.62 -22.22 -2.09
CA GLN A 17 9.91 -22.72 -2.57
C GLN A 17 9.69 -24.13 -3.11
N GLU A 18 10.06 -24.33 -4.36
CA GLU A 18 10.00 -25.64 -5.01
C GLU A 18 10.89 -26.66 -4.28
N GLY A 19 10.42 -27.89 -4.15
CA GLY A 19 11.10 -28.94 -3.39
C GLY A 19 10.98 -28.84 -1.86
N ARG A 20 10.55 -27.71 -1.31
CA ARG A 20 10.33 -27.52 0.14
C ARG A 20 8.86 -27.50 0.53
N HIS A 21 8.02 -26.99 -0.35
CA HIS A 21 6.57 -26.89 -0.13
C HIS A 21 5.82 -27.90 -0.99
N PRO A 22 4.64 -28.35 -0.55
CA PRO A 22 3.83 -29.32 -1.29
C PRO A 22 3.45 -28.82 -2.70
N ALA A 23 3.38 -29.75 -3.67
CA ALA A 23 3.03 -29.43 -5.05
C ALA A 23 1.61 -28.84 -5.23
N ASN A 24 0.70 -29.08 -4.27
CA ASN A 24 -0.64 -28.49 -4.26
C ASN A 24 -0.73 -27.22 -3.43
N ALA A 25 0.40 -26.58 -3.10
CA ALA A 25 0.46 -25.29 -2.43
C ALA A 25 1.07 -24.22 -3.35
N GLY A 26 0.70 -22.97 -3.12
CA GLY A 26 1.27 -21.81 -3.78
C GLY A 26 1.18 -20.56 -2.89
N SER A 27 1.84 -19.53 -3.32
CA SER A 27 1.84 -18.23 -2.65
C SER A 27 1.55 -17.12 -3.64
N TYR A 28 0.90 -16.06 -3.19
CA TYR A 28 0.69 -14.86 -3.98
C TYR A 28 0.93 -13.61 -3.16
N PHE A 29 1.42 -12.55 -3.81
CA PHE A 29 1.70 -11.29 -3.17
C PHE A 29 1.73 -10.14 -4.17
N GLY A 30 1.44 -8.90 -3.68
CA GLY A 30 1.50 -7.69 -4.49
C GLY A 30 2.64 -6.76 -4.07
N TYR A 31 3.18 -6.04 -5.04
CA TYR A 31 4.14 -4.96 -4.81
C TYR A 31 3.38 -3.67 -4.49
N ILE A 32 2.77 -3.59 -3.29
CA ILE A 32 1.96 -2.43 -2.87
C ILE A 32 2.83 -1.18 -2.65
N ASP A 33 4.12 -1.34 -2.52
CA ASP A 33 5.10 -0.27 -2.51
C ASP A 33 5.06 0.59 -3.78
N GLU A 34 4.69 0.04 -4.95
CA GLU A 34 4.45 0.83 -6.16
C GLU A 34 3.26 1.79 -5.98
N ALA A 35 2.15 1.33 -5.41
CA ALA A 35 1.00 2.18 -5.11
C ALA A 35 1.31 3.18 -3.98
N GLN A 36 2.15 2.82 -3.02
CA GLN A 36 2.65 3.73 -1.98
C GLN A 36 3.55 4.83 -2.57
N TYR A 37 4.36 4.53 -3.57
CA TYR A 37 5.13 5.57 -4.29
C TYR A 37 4.22 6.61 -4.93
N VAL A 38 3.18 6.15 -5.65
CA VAL A 38 2.18 7.05 -6.26
C VAL A 38 1.44 7.86 -5.20
N ALA A 39 1.04 7.23 -4.09
CA ALA A 39 0.43 7.92 -2.96
C ALA A 39 1.37 8.96 -2.34
N GLY A 40 2.66 8.67 -2.30
CA GLY A 40 3.71 9.61 -1.89
C GLY A 40 3.77 10.85 -2.79
N ILE A 41 3.70 10.69 -4.12
CA ILE A 41 3.62 11.82 -5.07
C ILE A 41 2.42 12.71 -4.72
N VAL A 42 1.27 12.10 -4.47
CA VAL A 42 0.04 12.83 -4.13
C VAL A 42 0.18 13.57 -2.80
N ALA A 43 0.71 12.90 -1.78
CA ALA A 43 0.98 13.50 -0.48
C ALA A 43 1.98 14.66 -0.59
N GLY A 44 3.07 14.48 -1.31
CA GLY A 44 4.11 15.49 -1.50
C GLY A 44 3.63 16.71 -2.28
N GLY A 45 2.76 16.52 -3.27
CA GLY A 45 2.16 17.61 -4.05
C GLY A 45 1.04 18.36 -3.30
N THR A 46 0.53 17.80 -2.19
CA THR A 46 -0.57 18.39 -1.41
C THR A 46 -0.11 18.95 -0.08
N SER A 47 0.92 18.37 0.54
CA SER A 47 1.46 18.84 1.82
C SER A 47 1.93 20.29 1.76
N LYS A 48 1.59 21.06 2.79
CA LYS A 48 1.99 22.45 2.97
C LYS A 48 3.19 22.59 3.91
N THR A 49 3.30 21.68 4.89
CA THR A 49 4.39 21.72 5.88
C THR A 49 5.64 21.00 5.40
N GLY A 50 5.54 20.13 4.41
CA GLY A 50 6.61 19.22 3.99
C GLY A 50 6.93 18.12 5.00
N LYS A 51 6.10 17.98 6.04
CA LYS A 51 6.21 16.94 7.06
C LYS A 51 5.11 15.91 6.88
N LEU A 52 5.49 14.70 6.49
CA LEU A 52 4.57 13.58 6.35
C LEU A 52 4.71 12.62 7.52
N GLY A 53 3.65 11.87 7.82
CA GLY A 53 3.63 10.83 8.82
C GLY A 53 3.40 9.44 8.20
N PHE A 54 4.04 8.44 8.76
CA PHE A 54 3.81 7.05 8.43
C PHE A 54 3.61 6.24 9.71
N ILE A 55 2.43 5.66 9.90
CA ILE A 55 2.14 4.78 11.04
C ILE A 55 2.27 3.35 10.56
N ALA A 56 3.20 2.60 11.15
CA ALA A 56 3.59 1.28 10.70
C ALA A 56 3.46 0.24 11.82
N ALA A 57 3.15 -1.01 11.49
CA ALA A 57 3.03 -2.08 12.47
C ALA A 57 4.39 -2.51 13.01
N LYS A 58 5.23 -3.07 12.17
CA LYS A 58 6.53 -3.68 12.54
C LYS A 58 7.60 -3.33 11.51
N PRO A 59 8.88 -3.16 11.90
CA PRO A 59 9.96 -2.82 10.98
C PRO A 59 10.48 -4.06 10.20
N ILE A 60 9.59 -4.72 9.47
CA ILE A 60 9.95 -5.83 8.59
C ILE A 60 10.18 -5.32 7.15
N PRO A 61 10.92 -6.05 6.30
CA PRO A 61 11.30 -5.58 4.96
C PRO A 61 10.14 -5.05 4.12
N GLN A 62 9.00 -5.73 4.11
CA GLN A 62 7.80 -5.30 3.38
C GLN A 62 7.28 -3.94 3.86
N VAL A 63 7.23 -3.72 5.17
CA VAL A 63 6.76 -2.45 5.76
C VAL A 63 7.73 -1.33 5.45
N LEU A 64 9.04 -1.59 5.60
CA LEU A 64 10.09 -0.62 5.28
C LEU A 64 10.09 -0.23 3.81
N ARG A 65 9.80 -1.17 2.89
CA ARG A 65 9.61 -0.85 1.47
C ARG A 65 8.49 0.17 1.27
N ASN A 66 7.36 -0.01 1.94
CA ASN A 66 6.22 0.92 1.82
C ASN A 66 6.58 2.31 2.37
N VAL A 67 7.22 2.38 3.52
CA VAL A 67 7.72 3.65 4.10
C VAL A 67 8.66 4.37 3.13
N ASN A 68 9.65 3.65 2.61
CA ASN A 68 10.64 4.21 1.70
C ASN A 68 10.00 4.64 0.38
N SER A 69 9.13 3.83 -0.20
CA SER A 69 8.46 4.13 -1.47
C SER A 69 7.57 5.36 -1.36
N PHE A 70 6.79 5.48 -0.29
CA PHE A 70 5.98 6.66 -0.02
C PHE A 70 6.85 7.92 0.10
N THR A 71 7.94 7.83 0.87
CA THR A 71 8.88 8.95 1.04
C THR A 71 9.54 9.34 -0.27
N LEU A 72 10.04 8.38 -1.04
CA LEU A 72 10.65 8.63 -2.36
C LEU A 72 9.66 9.25 -3.35
N GLY A 73 8.41 8.78 -3.36
CA GLY A 73 7.35 9.38 -4.15
C GLY A 73 7.10 10.83 -3.81
N ALA A 74 7.02 11.16 -2.52
CA ALA A 74 6.86 12.54 -2.05
C ALA A 74 8.08 13.41 -2.38
N GLN A 75 9.28 12.90 -2.19
CA GLN A 75 10.53 13.60 -2.51
C GLN A 75 10.74 13.81 -4.02
N SER A 76 10.13 12.99 -4.87
CA SER A 76 10.18 13.18 -6.32
C SER A 76 9.51 14.49 -6.79
N VAL A 77 8.59 15.02 -6.00
CA VAL A 77 7.89 16.29 -6.26
C VAL A 77 8.37 17.44 -5.38
N ASN A 78 8.86 17.14 -4.19
CA ASN A 78 9.49 18.11 -3.29
C ASN A 78 10.62 17.46 -2.47
N PRO A 79 11.89 17.61 -2.88
CA PRO A 79 13.04 16.95 -2.24
C PRO A 79 13.27 17.32 -0.75
N LYS A 80 12.62 18.39 -0.25
CA LYS A 80 12.74 18.82 1.15
C LYS A 80 11.78 18.08 2.09
N ILE A 81 10.89 17.27 1.57
CA ILE A 81 9.92 16.51 2.35
C ILE A 81 10.62 15.50 3.25
N THR A 82 10.13 15.42 4.48
CA THR A 82 10.51 14.40 5.46
C THR A 82 9.32 13.54 5.85
N THR A 83 9.55 12.26 6.13
CA THR A 83 8.53 11.34 6.64
C THR A 83 8.93 10.90 8.05
N GLN A 84 8.09 11.20 9.03
CA GLN A 84 8.23 10.71 10.39
C GLN A 84 7.51 9.37 10.51
N VAL A 85 8.18 8.36 11.08
CA VAL A 85 7.64 6.99 11.18
C VAL A 85 7.43 6.62 12.65
N ILE A 86 6.23 6.12 12.98
CA ILE A 86 5.95 5.54 14.30
C ILE A 86 5.56 4.08 14.10
N PHE A 87 6.27 3.17 14.77
CA PHE A 87 5.95 1.75 14.82
C PHE A 87 5.07 1.45 16.03
N THR A 88 3.88 0.87 15.82
CA THR A 88 2.94 0.51 16.89
C THR A 88 3.31 -0.78 17.60
N GLY A 89 4.14 -1.62 16.97
CA GLY A 89 4.64 -2.89 17.50
C GLY A 89 3.80 -4.10 17.12
N ASP A 90 2.57 -3.93 16.64
CA ASP A 90 1.73 -5.01 16.09
C ASP A 90 0.78 -4.51 15.01
N TRP A 91 0.12 -5.45 14.31
CA TRP A 91 -0.69 -5.18 13.12
C TRP A 91 -1.99 -4.44 13.41
N ALA A 92 -2.63 -4.72 14.54
CA ALA A 92 -3.91 -4.12 14.94
C ALA A 92 -3.81 -3.59 16.38
N MET A 93 -3.47 -2.32 16.53
CA MET A 93 -3.29 -1.64 17.81
C MET A 93 -4.02 -0.30 17.83
N PRO A 94 -5.38 -0.28 17.74
CA PRO A 94 -6.15 0.96 17.48
C PRO A 94 -5.85 2.09 18.47
N VAL A 95 -5.60 1.77 19.75
CA VAL A 95 -5.24 2.78 20.77
C VAL A 95 -3.88 3.42 20.45
N LYS A 96 -2.84 2.60 20.21
CA LYS A 96 -1.50 3.11 19.83
C LYS A 96 -1.49 3.81 18.49
N GLU A 97 -2.31 3.35 17.55
CA GLU A 97 -2.48 3.99 16.24
C GLU A 97 -3.09 5.39 16.39
N ALA A 98 -4.10 5.53 17.27
CA ALA A 98 -4.69 6.82 17.60
C ALA A 98 -3.70 7.76 18.30
N GLU A 99 -2.93 7.26 19.24
CA GLU A 99 -1.87 8.01 19.95
C GLU A 99 -0.78 8.46 18.96
N ALA A 100 -0.34 7.56 18.06
CA ALA A 100 0.65 7.86 17.03
C ALA A 100 0.15 8.94 16.05
N ALA A 101 -1.12 8.84 15.62
CA ALA A 101 -1.71 9.86 14.74
C ALA A 101 -1.73 11.24 15.40
N ASN A 102 -2.22 11.33 16.63
CA ASN A 102 -2.24 12.60 17.37
C ASN A 102 -0.82 13.15 17.60
N SER A 103 0.13 12.30 17.99
CA SER A 103 1.53 12.70 18.19
C SER A 103 2.17 13.28 16.92
N LEU A 104 1.94 12.67 15.76
CA LEU A 104 2.44 13.17 14.48
C LEU A 104 1.82 14.52 14.11
N ILE A 105 0.51 14.67 14.30
CA ILE A 105 -0.21 15.91 14.03
C ILE A 105 0.31 17.03 14.93
N ASP A 106 0.51 16.77 16.21
CA ASP A 106 1.02 17.76 17.18
C ASP A 106 2.47 18.19 16.86
N GLN A 107 3.23 17.39 16.10
CA GLN A 107 4.55 17.74 15.58
C GLN A 107 4.51 18.48 14.22
N GLY A 108 3.32 18.82 13.74
CA GLY A 108 3.11 19.58 12.51
C GLY A 108 3.09 18.76 11.23
N VAL A 109 2.87 17.44 11.33
CA VAL A 109 2.57 16.59 10.17
C VAL A 109 1.20 16.97 9.62
N ASP A 110 1.08 17.13 8.30
CA ASP A 110 -0.16 17.52 7.63
C ASP A 110 -0.70 16.46 6.65
N VAL A 111 0.03 15.37 6.44
CA VAL A 111 -0.45 14.18 5.70
C VAL A 111 0.03 12.93 6.42
N ILE A 112 -0.87 12.00 6.73
CA ILE A 112 -0.53 10.70 7.32
C ILE A 112 -0.95 9.55 6.39
N THR A 113 -0.05 8.59 6.21
CA THR A 113 -0.34 7.26 5.65
C THR A 113 0.01 6.16 6.66
N MET A 114 -0.32 4.92 6.34
CA MET A 114 -0.13 3.82 7.28
C MET A 114 0.14 2.48 6.60
N HIS A 115 0.66 1.54 7.38
CA HIS A 115 0.70 0.10 7.09
C HIS A 115 0.39 -0.66 8.37
N VAL A 116 -0.89 -0.71 8.72
CA VAL A 116 -1.49 -1.40 9.85
C VAL A 116 -2.80 -2.06 9.42
N ASP A 117 -3.34 -2.97 10.21
CA ASP A 117 -4.60 -3.65 9.88
C ASP A 117 -5.85 -2.90 10.35
N SER A 118 -5.70 -1.81 11.12
CA SER A 118 -6.79 -0.96 11.62
C SER A 118 -6.73 0.48 11.09
N PRO A 119 -6.60 0.73 9.77
CA PRO A 119 -6.36 2.07 9.21
C PRO A 119 -7.49 3.08 9.51
N LYS A 120 -8.70 2.60 9.76
CA LYS A 120 -9.90 3.43 9.99
C LYS A 120 -9.68 4.48 11.07
N VAL A 121 -9.14 4.11 12.23
CA VAL A 121 -8.97 5.03 13.37
C VAL A 121 -8.04 6.20 13.00
N ILE A 122 -6.98 5.91 12.26
CA ILE A 122 -6.01 6.93 11.82
C ILE A 122 -6.68 7.92 10.86
N ILE A 123 -7.41 7.41 9.86
CA ILE A 123 -8.07 8.21 8.84
C ILE A 123 -9.13 9.13 9.46
N GLU A 124 -9.95 8.60 10.37
CA GLU A 124 -10.98 9.37 11.09
C GLU A 124 -10.36 10.46 11.99
N ILE A 125 -9.20 10.20 12.60
CA ILE A 125 -8.47 11.22 13.37
C ILE A 125 -7.98 12.32 12.44
N CYS A 126 -7.36 11.99 11.30
CA CYS A 126 -6.91 12.97 10.32
C CYS A 126 -8.06 13.88 9.88
N GLU A 127 -9.21 13.33 9.53
CA GLU A 127 -10.39 14.10 9.12
C GLU A 127 -10.87 15.03 10.23
N ARG A 128 -11.00 14.54 11.47
CA ARG A 128 -11.41 15.36 12.62
C ARG A 128 -10.41 16.48 12.95
N ARG A 129 -9.13 16.23 12.77
CA ARG A 129 -8.05 17.18 13.06
C ARG A 129 -7.77 18.12 11.88
N GLY A 130 -8.47 17.97 10.73
CA GLY A 130 -8.36 18.83 9.57
C GLY A 130 -7.05 18.68 8.80
N ILE A 131 -6.39 17.52 8.89
CA ILE A 131 -5.22 17.18 8.08
C ILE A 131 -5.57 16.12 7.03
N TYR A 132 -4.66 15.85 6.14
CA TYR A 132 -4.86 14.90 5.06
C TYR A 132 -4.47 13.47 5.45
N SER A 133 -5.12 12.50 4.78
CA SER A 133 -4.76 11.09 4.90
C SER A 133 -4.59 10.41 3.54
N SER A 134 -3.71 9.41 3.50
CA SER A 134 -3.58 8.49 2.38
C SER A 134 -3.86 7.06 2.89
N GLY A 135 -4.85 6.39 2.30
CA GLY A 135 -5.36 5.11 2.80
C GLY A 135 -4.46 3.92 2.49
N TYR A 136 -4.79 2.80 3.11
CA TYR A 136 -4.09 1.53 2.94
C TYR A 136 -5.09 0.36 2.93
N HIS A 137 -4.80 -0.68 2.17
CA HIS A 137 -5.59 -1.89 1.89
C HIS A 137 -6.73 -1.71 0.88
N ALA A 138 -7.60 -0.74 1.08
CA ALA A 138 -8.81 -0.51 0.28
C ALA A 138 -9.11 0.99 0.14
N ASP A 139 -10.10 1.35 -0.69
CA ASP A 139 -10.62 2.71 -0.75
C ASP A 139 -11.34 3.05 0.58
N GLN A 140 -10.88 4.09 1.24
CA GLN A 140 -11.40 4.56 2.52
C GLN A 140 -11.85 6.03 2.45
N ALA A 141 -12.07 6.55 1.25
CA ALA A 141 -12.44 7.95 1.03
C ALA A 141 -13.72 8.37 1.77
N GLU A 142 -14.62 7.43 2.05
CA GLU A 142 -15.85 7.71 2.81
C GLU A 142 -15.59 8.04 4.29
N LEU A 143 -14.46 7.60 4.84
CA LEU A 143 -14.05 7.90 6.23
C LEU A 143 -13.49 9.31 6.40
N ALA A 144 -13.00 9.92 5.32
CA ALA A 144 -12.41 11.26 5.32
C ALA A 144 -12.77 12.02 4.05
N PRO A 145 -14.04 12.40 3.85
CA PRO A 145 -14.54 12.95 2.59
C PRO A 145 -13.88 14.28 2.20
N LYS A 146 -13.28 15.01 3.14
CA LYS A 146 -12.57 16.26 2.88
C LYS A 146 -11.06 16.08 2.81
N GLY A 147 -10.50 15.22 3.65
CA GLY A 147 -9.06 15.06 3.85
C GLY A 147 -8.44 13.83 3.19
N TYR A 148 -9.22 12.93 2.59
CA TYR A 148 -8.66 11.79 1.88
C TYR A 148 -8.01 12.22 0.57
N LEU A 149 -6.76 11.83 0.34
CA LEU A 149 -6.03 12.18 -0.87
C LEU A 149 -6.08 11.08 -1.94
N THR A 150 -5.73 9.88 -1.55
CA THR A 150 -5.73 8.63 -2.31
C THR A 150 -5.35 7.50 -1.35
N GLY A 151 -5.13 6.29 -1.84
CA GLY A 151 -4.63 5.18 -1.03
C GLY A 151 -3.91 4.13 -1.87
N ALA A 152 -3.17 3.27 -1.21
CA ALA A 152 -2.59 2.08 -1.80
C ALA A 152 -3.50 0.88 -1.54
N GLU A 153 -4.01 0.24 -2.59
CA GLU A 153 -5.01 -0.81 -2.51
C GLU A 153 -4.52 -2.13 -3.07
N TRP A 154 -4.96 -3.21 -2.42
CA TRP A 154 -4.91 -4.55 -2.98
C TRP A 154 -6.07 -4.78 -3.93
N ASN A 155 -5.81 -5.31 -5.11
CA ASN A 155 -6.87 -5.72 -6.05
C ASN A 155 -7.14 -7.23 -5.94
N TRP A 156 -7.41 -7.70 -4.73
CA TRP A 156 -7.72 -9.12 -4.47
C TRP A 156 -8.89 -9.67 -5.30
N PRO A 157 -9.96 -8.90 -5.61
CA PRO A 157 -11.02 -9.37 -6.49
C PRO A 157 -10.50 -9.89 -7.84
N LYS A 158 -9.53 -9.18 -8.46
CA LYS A 158 -8.90 -9.64 -9.70
C LYS A 158 -8.13 -10.95 -9.48
N VAL A 159 -7.31 -11.01 -8.44
CA VAL A 159 -6.46 -12.17 -8.14
C VAL A 159 -7.30 -13.41 -7.90
N TYR A 160 -8.34 -13.30 -7.07
CA TYR A 160 -9.22 -14.43 -6.77
C TYR A 160 -10.07 -14.86 -7.96
N THR A 161 -10.56 -13.92 -8.75
CA THR A 161 -11.28 -14.21 -10.00
C THR A 161 -10.39 -14.94 -11.00
N ASP A 162 -9.13 -14.53 -11.14
CA ASP A 162 -8.17 -15.19 -12.03
C ASP A 162 -7.85 -16.62 -11.56
N PHE A 163 -7.77 -16.83 -10.24
CA PHE A 163 -7.61 -18.18 -9.68
C PHE A 163 -8.81 -19.08 -9.98
N VAL A 164 -10.03 -18.59 -9.74
CA VAL A 164 -11.26 -19.36 -10.03
C VAL A 164 -11.36 -19.71 -11.52
N LYS A 165 -11.09 -18.76 -12.42
CA LYS A 165 -11.09 -19.00 -13.87
C LYS A 165 -10.05 -20.04 -14.29
N ARG A 166 -8.85 -20.03 -13.70
CA ARG A 166 -7.82 -21.04 -13.94
C ARG A 166 -8.28 -22.43 -13.50
N LEU A 167 -8.86 -22.51 -12.30
CA LEU A 167 -9.40 -23.76 -11.77
C LEU A 167 -10.49 -24.33 -12.67
N GLN A 168 -11.45 -23.52 -13.09
CA GLN A 168 -12.54 -23.92 -14.00
C GLN A 168 -12.02 -24.38 -15.37
N ALA A 169 -10.93 -23.82 -15.84
CA ALA A 169 -10.28 -24.17 -17.09
C ALA A 169 -9.30 -25.37 -16.97
N GLY A 170 -9.19 -25.99 -15.80
CA GLY A 170 -8.26 -27.08 -15.54
C GLY A 170 -6.77 -26.67 -15.67
N LYS A 171 -6.47 -25.37 -15.60
CA LYS A 171 -5.10 -24.88 -15.71
C LYS A 171 -4.40 -24.89 -14.37
N PRO A 172 -3.09 -25.23 -14.31
CA PRO A 172 -2.34 -25.20 -13.06
C PRO A 172 -2.25 -23.78 -12.50
N PHE A 173 -2.18 -23.67 -11.17
CA PHE A 173 -1.86 -22.43 -10.50
C PHE A 173 -0.36 -22.15 -10.58
N PRO A 174 0.04 -20.88 -10.71
CA PRO A 174 1.42 -20.50 -10.46
C PRO A 174 1.73 -20.74 -8.98
N HIS A 175 2.78 -21.47 -8.68
CA HIS A 175 3.21 -21.71 -7.30
C HIS A 175 3.65 -20.42 -6.60
N LEU A 176 4.09 -19.42 -7.36
CA LEU A 176 4.42 -18.09 -6.86
C LEU A 176 3.89 -17.04 -7.82
N LEU A 177 2.82 -16.35 -7.42
CA LEU A 177 2.27 -15.20 -8.14
C LEU A 177 2.71 -13.92 -7.44
N ARG A 178 3.43 -13.06 -8.16
CA ARG A 178 3.79 -11.72 -7.72
C ARG A 178 3.46 -10.71 -8.80
N GLY A 179 3.19 -9.47 -8.41
CA GLY A 179 2.95 -8.40 -9.36
C GLY A 179 2.59 -7.10 -8.67
N GLY A 180 2.67 -6.03 -9.44
CA GLY A 180 2.41 -4.68 -9.00
C GLY A 180 1.22 -4.04 -9.74
N ILE A 181 1.38 -2.78 -10.05
CA ILE A 181 0.42 -1.98 -10.84
C ILE A 181 0.28 -2.58 -12.25
N LYS A 182 1.38 -2.99 -12.88
CA LYS A 182 1.39 -3.57 -14.22
C LYS A 182 0.51 -4.81 -14.33
N GLU A 183 0.59 -5.71 -13.38
CA GLU A 183 -0.20 -6.95 -13.33
C GLU A 183 -1.62 -6.69 -12.80
N GLY A 184 -1.90 -5.49 -12.31
CA GLY A 184 -3.17 -5.10 -11.73
C GLY A 184 -3.48 -5.78 -10.40
N ILE A 185 -2.45 -6.24 -9.68
CA ILE A 185 -2.57 -6.84 -8.34
C ILE A 185 -2.68 -5.76 -7.27
N VAL A 186 -2.10 -4.61 -7.52
CA VAL A 186 -2.23 -3.40 -6.69
C VAL A 186 -2.70 -2.23 -7.52
N LYS A 187 -3.31 -1.25 -6.87
CA LYS A 187 -3.82 -0.02 -7.51
C LYS A 187 -3.85 1.12 -6.49
N ASN A 188 -4.13 2.33 -6.95
CA ASN A 188 -4.47 3.45 -6.06
C ASN A 188 -5.97 3.69 -6.04
N SER A 189 -6.47 4.21 -4.92
CA SER A 189 -7.83 4.73 -4.78
C SER A 189 -8.04 5.95 -5.70
N ARG A 190 -9.30 6.35 -5.81
CA ARG A 190 -9.66 7.65 -6.41
C ARG A 190 -8.90 8.79 -5.74
N TYR A 191 -8.69 9.87 -6.48
CA TYR A 191 -8.13 11.11 -5.92
C TYR A 191 -9.19 11.89 -5.17
N GLY A 192 -8.83 12.39 -4.00
CA GLY A 192 -9.71 13.22 -3.18
C GLY A 192 -9.78 14.67 -3.64
N PRO A 193 -10.72 15.46 -3.08
CA PRO A 193 -11.02 16.81 -3.55
C PRO A 193 -9.90 17.83 -3.35
N ALA A 194 -8.96 17.55 -2.45
CA ALA A 194 -7.82 18.45 -2.17
C ALA A 194 -6.65 18.27 -3.14
N VAL A 195 -6.67 17.22 -3.98
CA VAL A 195 -5.57 16.91 -4.89
C VAL A 195 -5.67 17.75 -6.15
N SER A 196 -4.65 18.54 -6.44
CA SER A 196 -4.63 19.41 -7.63
C SER A 196 -4.49 18.59 -8.92
N ALA A 197 -4.98 19.15 -10.03
CA ALA A 197 -4.85 18.54 -11.36
C ALA A 197 -3.36 18.32 -11.74
N GLU A 198 -2.46 19.21 -11.35
CA GLU A 198 -1.02 19.06 -11.57
C GLU A 198 -0.46 17.84 -10.81
N THR A 199 -0.86 17.69 -9.55
CA THR A 199 -0.44 16.53 -8.73
C THR A 199 -0.98 15.22 -9.29
N ILE A 200 -2.25 15.20 -9.73
CA ILE A 200 -2.85 14.05 -10.42
C ILE A 200 -2.05 13.69 -11.67
N ALA A 201 -1.69 14.67 -12.51
CA ALA A 201 -0.91 14.43 -13.72
C ALA A 201 0.46 13.77 -13.42
N LYS A 202 1.15 14.22 -12.36
CA LYS A 202 2.41 13.62 -11.91
C LYS A 202 2.22 12.17 -11.42
N ALA A 203 1.17 11.93 -10.66
CA ALA A 203 0.83 10.59 -10.16
C ALA A 203 0.49 9.62 -11.31
N GLU A 204 -0.33 10.06 -12.27
CA GLU A 204 -0.67 9.26 -13.46
C GLU A 204 0.54 8.99 -14.35
N ALA A 205 1.46 9.97 -14.50
CA ALA A 205 2.71 9.75 -15.22
C ALA A 205 3.59 8.67 -14.56
N ALA A 206 3.64 8.62 -13.23
CA ALA A 206 4.34 7.56 -12.52
C ALA A 206 3.65 6.19 -12.70
N LYS A 207 2.33 6.13 -12.62
CA LYS A 207 1.57 4.90 -12.92
C LYS A 207 1.83 4.39 -14.33
N ALA A 208 1.88 5.28 -15.31
CA ALA A 208 2.18 4.91 -16.71
C ALA A 208 3.57 4.25 -16.82
N LYS A 209 4.58 4.76 -16.09
CA LYS A 209 5.92 4.16 -16.06
C LYS A 209 5.92 2.77 -15.42
N PHE A 210 5.15 2.56 -14.33
CA PHE A 210 4.97 1.22 -13.77
C PHE A 210 4.30 0.27 -14.76
N MET A 211 3.22 0.71 -15.42
CA MET A 211 2.51 -0.07 -16.44
C MET A 211 3.41 -0.46 -17.61
N ALA A 212 4.30 0.45 -18.03
CA ALA A 212 5.30 0.18 -19.07
C ALA A 212 6.46 -0.73 -18.59
N GLY A 213 6.63 -0.89 -17.27
CA GLY A 213 7.77 -1.61 -16.68
C GLY A 213 9.08 -0.79 -16.70
N GLU A 214 8.96 0.53 -16.85
CA GLU A 214 10.08 1.47 -16.93
C GLU A 214 10.54 1.95 -15.53
N MET A 215 9.72 1.71 -14.50
CA MET A 215 10.01 2.13 -13.14
C MET A 215 10.11 0.91 -12.22
N VAL A 216 11.22 0.81 -11.51
CA VAL A 216 11.48 -0.16 -10.44
C VAL A 216 12.01 0.60 -9.23
N ILE A 217 11.26 0.62 -8.13
CA ILE A 217 11.64 1.36 -6.91
C ILE A 217 12.64 0.53 -6.10
N TYR A 218 12.30 -0.72 -5.88
CA TYR A 218 13.13 -1.64 -5.10
C TYR A 218 13.95 -2.54 -6.03
N LYS A 219 15.27 -2.55 -5.82
CA LYS A 219 16.24 -3.30 -6.64
C LYS A 219 16.97 -4.41 -5.88
N GLY A 220 16.60 -4.66 -4.64
CA GLY A 220 17.19 -5.72 -3.81
C GLY A 220 16.37 -7.01 -3.84
N GLU A 221 16.91 -8.05 -3.22
CA GLU A 221 16.16 -9.26 -2.90
C GLU A 221 15.25 -9.05 -1.69
N LEU A 222 14.16 -9.81 -1.62
CA LEU A 222 13.23 -9.81 -0.49
C LEU A 222 13.77 -10.64 0.66
#